data_4e9edf20ee3735e173de959346eaf112
#
_entry.id   4e9edf20ee3735e173de959346eaf112
#
_cell.length_a   1.000
_cell.length_b   1.000
_cell.length_c   1.000
_cell.angle_alpha   90.00
_cell.angle_beta   90.00
_cell.angle_gamma   90.00
#
_symmetry.space_group_name_H-M   'P 1'
#
loop_
_entity.id
_entity.type
_entity.pdbx_description
1 polymer ?
#
loop_
_entity_poly.entity_id
_entity_poly.type
_entity_poly.pdbx_seq_one_letter_code
_entity_poly.pdbx_strand_id
1 'polypeptide(L)'
;LSYTATICRPQSLARRIFSAALGIAAAILALAGLEARAAAQSLSETERRNKAAVEAGFAAWAAGTGSPYDLLADDARWTIEGYSLASKTYPSREAFLREVIRPFNARMKAPLKPAIRNVYADGDTVIVFFDARGIARDGEPYANTYAWFLDMRDGRIVRASAFFDSVVFNAFWTRVTPAD
;
A
#
# COMPACT_ATOMS: atom_id res chain seq x y z
N LEU A 1 -35.94 -70.72 45.22
CA LEU A 1 -36.16 -69.32 44.96
C LEU A 1 -34.76 -68.64 44.86
N SER A 2 -34.26 -68.46 43.63
CA SER A 2 -32.97 -67.77 43.35
C SER A 2 -33.24 -66.33 43.05
N TYR A 3 -32.67 -65.44 43.84
CA TYR A 3 -32.70 -64.01 43.61
C TYR A 3 -31.41 -63.57 42.83
N THR A 4 -31.59 -63.17 41.61
CA THR A 4 -30.51 -62.58 40.79
C THR A 4 -30.53 -61.08 41.00
N ALA A 5 -29.52 -60.51 41.67
CA ALA A 5 -29.36 -59.09 41.83
C ALA A 5 -28.72 -58.54 40.57
N THR A 6 -29.41 -57.66 39.84
CA THR A 6 -28.88 -56.89 38.71
C THR A 6 -28.09 -55.70 39.20
N ILE A 7 -26.77 -55.74 39.02
CA ILE A 7 -25.86 -54.62 39.34
C ILE A 7 -25.97 -53.59 38.23
N CYS A 8 -26.62 -52.47 38.53
CA CYS A 8 -26.69 -51.31 37.65
C CYS A 8 -25.31 -50.59 37.68
N ARG A 9 -24.60 -50.61 36.58
CA ARG A 9 -23.29 -49.88 36.43
C ARG A 9 -23.51 -48.41 36.24
N PRO A 10 -22.93 -47.49 37.04
CA PRO A 10 -22.97 -46.04 36.81
C PRO A 10 -21.87 -45.63 35.84
N GLN A 11 -22.06 -45.84 34.55
CA GLN A 11 -21.09 -45.43 33.51
C GLN A 11 -21.51 -44.21 32.71
N SER A 12 -22.66 -43.58 32.96
CA SER A 12 -23.17 -42.52 32.08
C SER A 12 -22.75 -41.08 32.44
N LEU A 13 -22.44 -40.82 33.72
CA LEU A 13 -22.17 -39.45 34.17
C LEU A 13 -20.75 -39.00 33.83
N ALA A 14 -19.75 -39.85 34.03
CA ALA A 14 -18.33 -39.50 33.73
C ALA A 14 -18.09 -39.28 32.23
N ARG A 15 -18.73 -40.06 31.36
CA ARG A 15 -18.65 -39.87 29.89
C ARG A 15 -19.28 -38.54 29.42
N ARG A 16 -20.37 -38.09 30.04
CA ARG A 16 -21.02 -36.81 29.70
C ARG A 16 -20.21 -35.59 30.12
N ILE A 17 -19.56 -35.68 31.28
CA ILE A 17 -18.68 -34.60 31.78
C ILE A 17 -17.42 -34.49 30.91
N PHE A 18 -16.80 -35.61 30.51
CA PHE A 18 -15.62 -35.61 29.63
C PHE A 18 -15.93 -35.08 28.22
N SER A 19 -17.10 -35.42 27.65
CA SER A 19 -17.52 -34.92 26.33
C SER A 19 -17.86 -33.43 26.37
N ALA A 20 -18.44 -32.90 27.45
CA ALA A 20 -18.74 -31.50 27.62
C ALA A 20 -17.43 -30.65 27.79
N ALA A 21 -16.47 -31.15 28.58
CA ALA A 21 -15.17 -30.47 28.76
C ALA A 21 -14.35 -30.41 27.46
N LEU A 22 -14.37 -31.48 26.66
CA LEU A 22 -13.71 -31.54 25.36
C LEU A 22 -14.36 -30.58 24.34
N GLY A 23 -15.67 -30.44 24.37
CA GLY A 23 -16.42 -29.51 23.53
C GLY A 23 -16.14 -28.05 23.86
N ILE A 24 -16.03 -27.70 25.16
CA ILE A 24 -15.70 -26.33 25.61
C ILE A 24 -14.27 -25.98 25.24
N ALA A 25 -13.31 -26.88 25.42
CA ALA A 25 -11.91 -26.64 25.04
C ALA A 25 -11.74 -26.45 23.52
N ALA A 26 -12.46 -27.24 22.70
CA ALA A 26 -12.45 -27.07 21.25
C ALA A 26 -13.10 -25.76 20.81
N ALA A 27 -14.15 -25.28 21.47
CA ALA A 27 -14.81 -24.02 21.20
C ALA A 27 -13.92 -22.83 21.59
N ILE A 28 -13.17 -22.88 22.70
CA ILE A 28 -12.21 -21.84 23.14
C ILE A 28 -11.05 -21.75 22.16
N LEU A 29 -10.51 -22.88 21.68
CA LEU A 29 -9.44 -22.92 20.68
C LEU A 29 -9.91 -22.38 19.32
N ALA A 30 -11.16 -22.65 18.93
CA ALA A 30 -11.73 -22.13 17.70
C ALA A 30 -11.97 -20.60 17.76
N LEU A 31 -12.44 -20.09 18.91
CA LEU A 31 -12.61 -18.65 19.15
C LEU A 31 -11.24 -17.93 19.17
N ALA A 32 -10.26 -18.46 19.88
CA ALA A 32 -8.90 -17.90 19.89
C ALA A 32 -8.24 -17.90 18.50
N GLY A 33 -8.51 -18.94 17.69
CA GLY A 33 -8.07 -19.01 16.30
C GLY A 33 -8.76 -17.98 15.39
N LEU A 34 -10.03 -17.67 15.67
CA LEU A 34 -10.79 -16.66 14.92
C LEU A 34 -10.33 -15.23 15.25
N GLU A 35 -10.05 -14.95 16.52
CA GLU A 35 -9.50 -13.66 16.98
C GLU A 35 -8.08 -13.43 16.46
N ALA A 36 -7.23 -14.46 16.48
CA ALA A 36 -5.89 -14.39 15.92
C ALA A 36 -5.90 -14.15 14.39
N ARG A 37 -6.88 -14.74 13.70
CA ARG A 37 -7.06 -14.54 12.26
C ARG A 37 -7.62 -13.15 11.92
N ALA A 38 -8.52 -12.62 12.74
CA ALA A 38 -9.04 -11.26 12.61
C ALA A 38 -7.95 -10.21 12.91
N ALA A 39 -7.10 -10.47 13.92
CA ALA A 39 -5.94 -9.61 14.22
C ALA A 39 -4.89 -9.63 13.10
N ALA A 40 -4.67 -10.79 12.46
CA ALA A 40 -3.76 -10.90 11.32
C ALA A 40 -4.29 -10.20 10.04
N GLN A 41 -5.57 -9.87 9.97
CA GLN A 41 -6.21 -9.17 8.85
C GLN A 41 -6.35 -7.66 9.10
N SER A 42 -6.13 -7.18 10.33
CA SER A 42 -6.16 -5.76 10.66
C SER A 42 -4.79 -5.13 10.43
N LEU A 43 -4.76 -3.98 9.76
CA LEU A 43 -3.53 -3.19 9.66
C LEU A 43 -3.02 -2.81 11.05
N SER A 44 -1.72 -2.89 11.26
CA SER A 44 -1.05 -2.37 12.44
C SER A 44 -1.23 -0.83 12.55
N GLU A 45 -0.94 -0.26 13.71
CA GLU A 45 -0.98 1.20 13.91
C GLU A 45 -0.01 1.92 12.97
N THR A 46 1.19 1.35 12.76
CA THR A 46 2.19 1.89 11.84
C THR A 46 1.70 1.89 10.40
N GLU A 47 1.13 0.77 9.94
CA GLU A 47 0.57 0.65 8.59
C GLU A 47 -0.58 1.64 8.37
N ARG A 48 -1.52 1.77 9.32
CA ARG A 48 -2.62 2.74 9.24
C ARG A 48 -2.10 4.17 9.14
N ARG A 49 -1.14 4.55 9.99
CA ARG A 49 -0.54 5.89 9.99
C ARG A 49 0.20 6.19 8.70
N ASN A 50 1.04 5.28 8.22
CA ASN A 50 1.81 5.44 6.99
C ASN A 50 0.90 5.53 5.77
N LYS A 51 -0.10 4.64 5.68
CA LYS A 51 -1.13 4.68 4.64
C LYS A 51 -1.88 6.00 4.62
N ALA A 52 -2.37 6.47 5.78
CA ALA A 52 -3.10 7.73 5.89
C ALA A 52 -2.24 8.94 5.46
N ALA A 53 -0.97 8.97 5.83
CA ALA A 53 -0.06 10.04 5.42
C ALA A 53 0.13 10.08 3.89
N VAL A 54 0.30 8.93 3.25
CA VAL A 54 0.44 8.83 1.80
C VAL A 54 -0.87 9.21 1.09
N GLU A 55 -2.02 8.71 1.55
CA GLU A 55 -3.34 9.07 1.01
C GLU A 55 -3.60 10.58 1.10
N ALA A 56 -3.23 11.22 2.21
CA ALA A 56 -3.33 12.67 2.37
C ALA A 56 -2.44 13.44 1.37
N GLY A 57 -1.20 12.97 1.12
CA GLY A 57 -0.31 13.54 0.11
C GLY A 57 -0.88 13.44 -1.30
N PHE A 58 -1.50 12.31 -1.65
CA PHE A 58 -2.18 12.14 -2.93
C PHE A 58 -3.45 12.99 -3.06
N ALA A 59 -4.22 13.14 -1.98
CA ALA A 59 -5.39 14.02 -1.95
C ALA A 59 -4.99 15.49 -2.17
N ALA A 60 -3.91 15.93 -1.53
CA ALA A 60 -3.35 17.27 -1.74
C ALA A 60 -2.89 17.46 -3.20
N TRP A 61 -2.27 16.46 -3.80
CA TRP A 61 -1.86 16.50 -5.20
C TRP A 61 -3.07 16.59 -6.14
N ALA A 62 -4.11 15.80 -5.94
CA ALA A 62 -5.34 15.86 -6.73
C ALA A 62 -6.02 17.24 -6.63
N ALA A 63 -5.98 17.86 -5.44
CA ALA A 63 -6.50 19.20 -5.17
C ALA A 63 -5.58 20.34 -5.70
N GLY A 64 -4.32 20.05 -5.99
CA GLY A 64 -3.33 21.06 -6.39
C GLY A 64 -2.79 21.91 -5.23
N THR A 65 -2.89 21.41 -4.00
CA THR A 65 -2.47 22.11 -2.76
C THR A 65 -1.18 21.56 -2.15
N GLY A 66 -0.64 20.47 -2.71
CA GLY A 66 0.58 19.80 -2.26
C GLY A 66 0.88 18.57 -3.11
N SER A 67 1.70 17.67 -2.59
CA SER A 67 2.16 16.51 -3.33
C SER A 67 2.69 15.43 -2.37
N PRO A 68 2.63 14.13 -2.72
CA PRO A 68 3.28 13.08 -1.94
C PRO A 68 4.82 13.24 -1.87
N TYR A 69 5.41 14.04 -2.76
CA TYR A 69 6.85 14.38 -2.71
C TYR A 69 7.21 15.24 -1.49
N ASP A 70 6.24 15.87 -0.84
CA ASP A 70 6.42 16.63 0.41
C ASP A 70 6.73 15.71 1.60
N LEU A 71 6.39 14.42 1.48
CA LEU A 71 6.74 13.38 2.45
C LEU A 71 8.16 12.85 2.30
N LEU A 72 8.87 13.15 1.19
CA LEU A 72 10.24 12.66 1.00
C LEU A 72 11.17 13.22 2.08
N ALA A 73 11.97 12.34 2.70
CA ALA A 73 13.14 12.74 3.46
C ALA A 73 14.18 13.38 2.52
N ASP A 74 15.02 14.26 3.01
CA ASP A 74 16.00 14.96 2.16
C ASP A 74 17.01 14.00 1.49
N ASP A 75 17.35 12.91 2.20
CA ASP A 75 18.22 11.82 1.74
C ASP A 75 17.45 10.66 1.10
N ALA A 76 16.16 10.82 0.82
CA ALA A 76 15.32 9.78 0.23
C ALA A 76 15.86 9.34 -1.13
N ARG A 77 15.96 8.03 -1.31
CA ARG A 77 16.36 7.43 -2.59
C ARG A 77 15.12 7.09 -3.40
N TRP A 78 15.04 7.62 -4.62
CA TRP A 78 13.96 7.31 -5.55
C TRP A 78 14.48 6.54 -6.75
N THR A 79 13.95 5.35 -7.00
CA THR A 79 14.27 4.56 -8.19
C THR A 79 13.07 4.59 -9.13
N ILE A 80 13.31 4.96 -10.38
CA ILE A 80 12.38 4.71 -11.48
C ILE A 80 12.82 3.41 -12.13
N GLU A 81 11.95 2.41 -12.03
CA GLU A 81 12.20 1.07 -12.54
C GLU A 81 11.95 0.98 -14.06
N GLY A 82 12.46 -0.08 -14.67
CA GLY A 82 12.25 -0.37 -16.09
C GLY A 82 13.17 0.40 -17.02
N TYR A 83 12.67 0.78 -18.21
CA TYR A 83 13.47 1.29 -19.34
C TYR A 83 12.97 2.64 -19.87
N SER A 84 12.47 3.50 -19.01
CA SER A 84 12.15 4.87 -19.41
C SER A 84 13.40 5.72 -19.53
N LEU A 85 13.31 6.85 -20.24
CA LEU A 85 14.39 7.85 -20.33
C LEU A 85 14.76 8.46 -18.96
N ALA A 86 13.92 8.30 -17.95
CA ALA A 86 14.15 8.72 -16.59
C ALA A 86 14.55 7.55 -15.66
N SER A 87 14.69 6.31 -16.15
CA SER A 87 14.95 5.12 -15.34
C SER A 87 16.38 5.13 -14.80
N LYS A 88 16.48 5.34 -13.50
CA LYS A 88 17.69 5.23 -12.66
C LYS A 88 17.32 5.42 -11.20
N THR A 89 18.31 5.30 -10.32
CA THR A 89 18.19 5.69 -8.91
C THR A 89 18.69 7.13 -8.72
N TYR A 90 17.85 7.95 -8.11
CA TYR A 90 18.14 9.33 -7.68
C TYR A 90 18.52 9.29 -6.20
N PRO A 91 19.71 9.82 -5.82
CA PRO A 91 20.26 9.60 -4.48
C PRO A 91 19.67 10.51 -3.38
N SER A 92 18.84 11.49 -3.75
CA SER A 92 18.21 12.41 -2.81
C SER A 92 16.89 12.96 -3.37
N ARG A 93 16.05 13.49 -2.47
CA ARG A 93 14.83 14.24 -2.82
C ARG A 93 15.13 15.32 -3.87
N GLU A 94 16.12 16.15 -3.64
CA GLU A 94 16.46 17.26 -4.55
C GLU A 94 16.93 16.77 -5.92
N ALA A 95 17.75 15.71 -5.99
CA ALA A 95 18.16 15.12 -7.26
C ALA A 95 16.96 14.65 -8.08
N PHE A 96 16.01 13.94 -7.43
CA PHE A 96 14.79 13.47 -8.08
C PHE A 96 13.89 14.62 -8.55
N LEU A 97 13.65 15.62 -7.69
CA LEU A 97 12.82 16.77 -8.04
C LEU A 97 13.43 17.56 -9.19
N ARG A 98 14.74 17.82 -9.16
CA ARG A 98 15.46 18.59 -10.19
C ARG A 98 15.49 17.88 -11.53
N GLU A 99 15.75 16.58 -11.54
CA GLU A 99 16.02 15.85 -12.78
C GLU A 99 14.77 15.23 -13.41
N VAL A 100 13.69 15.05 -12.64
CA VAL A 100 12.45 14.42 -13.13
C VAL A 100 11.26 15.33 -12.96
N ILE A 101 10.93 15.73 -11.72
CA ILE A 101 9.63 16.33 -11.45
C ILE A 101 9.52 17.73 -12.03
N ARG A 102 10.51 18.58 -11.83
CA ARG A 102 10.53 19.94 -12.43
C ARG A 102 10.51 19.90 -13.96
N PRO A 103 11.39 19.10 -14.64
CA PRO A 103 11.31 18.95 -16.09
C PRO A 103 10.01 18.33 -16.62
N PHE A 104 9.41 17.41 -15.86
CA PHE A 104 8.10 16.85 -16.19
C PHE A 104 7.02 17.94 -16.13
N ASN A 105 6.96 18.67 -15.02
CA ASN A 105 5.98 19.73 -14.84
C ASN A 105 6.15 20.87 -15.86
N ALA A 106 7.39 21.22 -16.25
CA ALA A 106 7.68 22.20 -17.29
C ALA A 106 7.18 21.79 -18.68
N ARG A 107 6.83 20.50 -18.88
CA ARG A 107 6.19 19.98 -20.10
C ARG A 107 4.67 19.98 -20.05
N MET A 108 4.07 20.28 -18.88
CA MET A 108 2.62 20.24 -18.69
C MET A 108 2.00 21.62 -18.89
N LYS A 109 0.90 21.68 -19.65
CA LYS A 109 -0.02 22.82 -19.75
C LYS A 109 -1.04 22.81 -18.63
N ALA A 110 -1.63 21.64 -18.35
CA ALA A 110 -2.46 21.41 -17.20
C ALA A 110 -1.80 20.34 -16.33
N PRO A 111 -1.67 20.55 -15.01
CA PRO A 111 -0.93 19.68 -14.12
C PRO A 111 -1.47 18.26 -14.11
N LEU A 112 -0.57 17.31 -13.86
CA LEU A 112 -0.93 15.90 -13.69
C LEU A 112 -1.77 15.75 -12.42
N LYS A 113 -2.93 15.09 -12.53
CA LYS A 113 -3.82 14.80 -11.41
C LYS A 113 -3.95 13.29 -11.22
N PRO A 114 -3.68 12.79 -10.01
CA PRO A 114 -3.79 11.38 -9.70
C PRO A 114 -5.24 10.97 -9.42
N ALA A 115 -5.54 9.71 -9.70
CA ALA A 115 -6.74 9.00 -9.29
C ALA A 115 -6.31 7.64 -8.70
N ILE A 116 -6.36 7.52 -7.38
CA ILE A 116 -5.97 6.29 -6.69
C ILE A 116 -6.95 5.17 -7.04
N ARG A 117 -6.42 4.01 -7.43
CA ARG A 117 -7.17 2.76 -7.54
C ARG A 117 -7.15 2.00 -6.21
N ASN A 118 -5.96 1.82 -5.64
CA ASN A 118 -5.77 1.09 -4.38
C ASN A 118 -4.55 1.60 -3.61
N VAL A 119 -4.61 1.52 -2.28
CA VAL A 119 -3.48 1.73 -1.38
C VAL A 119 -3.38 0.55 -0.44
N TYR A 120 -2.22 -0.09 -0.42
CA TYR A 120 -1.89 -1.20 0.46
C TYR A 120 -0.80 -0.77 1.43
N ALA A 121 -0.73 -1.41 2.59
CA ALA A 121 0.35 -1.25 3.53
C ALA A 121 0.80 -2.63 4.03
N ASP A 122 2.11 -2.82 4.13
CA ASP A 122 2.76 -4.01 4.65
C ASP A 122 4.01 -3.57 5.42
N GLY A 123 3.94 -3.67 6.75
CA GLY A 123 4.95 -3.13 7.64
C GLY A 123 5.18 -1.63 7.43
N ASP A 124 6.40 -1.26 7.08
CA ASP A 124 6.79 0.12 6.81
C ASP A 124 6.59 0.53 5.33
N THR A 125 6.16 -0.38 4.47
CA THR A 125 5.97 -0.11 3.04
C THR A 125 4.51 0.22 2.72
N VAL A 126 4.29 1.32 2.03
CA VAL A 126 3.00 1.68 1.43
C VAL A 126 3.08 1.53 -0.09
N ILE A 127 2.14 0.79 -0.67
CA ILE A 127 2.05 0.60 -2.12
C ILE A 127 0.84 1.37 -2.62
N VAL A 128 1.06 2.25 -3.60
CA VAL A 128 -0.03 3.03 -4.24
C VAL A 128 -0.14 2.62 -5.70
N PHE A 129 -1.30 2.12 -6.07
CA PHE A 129 -1.65 1.84 -7.46
C PHE A 129 -2.64 2.90 -7.94
N PHE A 130 -2.29 3.67 -8.97
CA PHE A 130 -3.06 4.83 -9.41
C PHE A 130 -2.90 5.15 -10.88
N ASP A 131 -3.89 5.84 -11.43
CA ASP A 131 -3.79 6.52 -12.72
C ASP A 131 -3.47 7.99 -12.50
N ALA A 132 -2.82 8.63 -13.48
CA ALA A 132 -2.72 10.08 -13.48
C ALA A 132 -2.88 10.63 -14.89
N ARG A 133 -3.55 11.79 -14.99
CA ARG A 133 -3.87 12.44 -16.25
C ARG A 133 -3.61 13.94 -16.18
N GLY A 134 -3.18 14.50 -17.30
CA GLY A 134 -2.95 15.92 -17.48
C GLY A 134 -2.94 16.29 -18.95
N ILE A 135 -2.66 17.56 -19.27
CA ILE A 135 -2.52 18.03 -20.64
C ILE A 135 -1.10 18.52 -20.84
N ALA A 136 -0.42 18.00 -21.84
CA ALA A 136 0.91 18.42 -22.23
C ALA A 136 0.89 19.81 -22.89
N ARG A 137 2.03 20.48 -22.99
CA ARG A 137 2.15 21.83 -23.59
C ARG A 137 1.79 21.88 -25.07
N ASP A 138 1.97 20.77 -25.79
CA ASP A 138 1.54 20.62 -27.19
C ASP A 138 0.02 20.45 -27.35
N GLY A 139 -0.74 20.39 -26.26
CA GLY A 139 -2.19 20.24 -26.24
C GLY A 139 -2.67 18.80 -26.16
N GLU A 140 -1.78 17.83 -26.34
CA GLU A 140 -2.14 16.42 -26.28
C GLU A 140 -2.31 15.95 -24.82
N PRO A 141 -3.25 15.01 -24.57
CA PRO A 141 -3.41 14.43 -23.25
C PRO A 141 -2.19 13.55 -22.89
N TYR A 142 -1.78 13.63 -21.63
CA TYR A 142 -0.89 12.67 -21.02
C TYR A 142 -1.67 11.86 -20.00
N ALA A 143 -1.66 10.54 -20.12
CA ALA A 143 -2.27 9.61 -19.19
C ALA A 143 -1.35 8.40 -18.98
N ASN A 144 -1.13 8.01 -17.72
CA ASN A 144 -0.29 6.87 -17.40
C ASN A 144 -0.80 6.16 -16.14
N THR A 145 -0.42 4.91 -15.97
CA THR A 145 -0.71 4.09 -14.78
C THR A 145 0.58 3.85 -14.02
N TYR A 146 0.49 3.92 -12.70
CA TYR A 146 1.63 3.90 -11.80
C TYR A 146 1.44 2.88 -10.68
N ALA A 147 2.55 2.26 -10.27
CA ALA A 147 2.65 1.55 -9.00
C ALA A 147 3.89 2.06 -8.27
N TRP A 148 3.69 2.67 -7.10
CA TRP A 148 4.79 3.15 -6.26
C TRP A 148 4.87 2.33 -4.98
N PHE A 149 6.06 1.87 -4.65
CA PHE A 149 6.41 1.22 -3.40
C PHE A 149 7.19 2.23 -2.57
N LEU A 150 6.63 2.64 -1.44
CA LEU A 150 7.12 3.73 -0.61
C LEU A 150 7.51 3.19 0.76
N ASP A 151 8.81 3.09 1.04
CA ASP A 151 9.30 2.71 2.35
C ASP A 151 9.31 3.93 3.27
N MET A 152 8.59 3.81 4.37
CA MET A 152 8.34 4.89 5.33
C MET A 152 9.18 4.71 6.59
N ARG A 153 9.67 5.82 7.12
CA ARG A 153 10.28 5.89 8.45
C ARG A 153 9.92 7.24 9.08
N ASP A 154 9.38 7.21 10.30
CA ASP A 154 8.98 8.41 11.05
C ASP A 154 8.07 9.36 10.25
N GLY A 155 7.12 8.81 9.49
CA GLY A 155 6.18 9.57 8.66
C GLY A 155 6.77 10.18 7.39
N ARG A 156 8.01 9.82 7.04
CA ARG A 156 8.70 10.26 5.82
C ARG A 156 8.98 9.08 4.89
N ILE A 157 8.95 9.33 3.59
CA ILE A 157 9.40 8.38 2.58
C ILE A 157 10.93 8.45 2.54
N VAL A 158 11.59 7.32 2.84
CA VAL A 158 13.06 7.21 2.82
C VAL A 158 13.57 6.49 1.58
N ARG A 159 12.73 5.68 0.95
CA ARG A 159 13.02 5.00 -0.30
C ARG A 159 11.74 4.83 -1.10
N ALA A 160 11.85 4.90 -2.42
CA ALA A 160 10.76 4.61 -3.33
C ALA A 160 11.26 3.81 -4.54
N SER A 161 10.44 2.84 -4.98
CA SER A 161 10.54 2.19 -6.29
C SER A 161 9.27 2.49 -7.07
N ALA A 162 9.40 3.12 -8.22
CA ALA A 162 8.28 3.62 -9.02
C ALA A 162 8.23 2.94 -10.38
N PHE A 163 7.09 2.34 -10.70
CA PHE A 163 6.77 1.74 -11.99
C PHE A 163 5.71 2.57 -12.71
N PHE A 164 5.82 2.67 -14.02
CA PHE A 164 4.83 3.25 -14.91
C PHE A 164 5.05 2.73 -16.34
N ASP A 165 4.09 2.98 -17.24
CA ASP A 165 4.28 2.65 -18.65
C ASP A 165 5.36 3.55 -19.27
N SER A 166 6.53 2.94 -19.51
CA SER A 166 7.70 3.62 -20.06
C SER A 166 7.52 4.03 -21.51
N VAL A 167 6.67 3.35 -22.29
CA VAL A 167 6.40 3.71 -23.69
C VAL A 167 5.66 5.04 -23.74
N VAL A 168 4.60 5.17 -22.97
CA VAL A 168 3.83 6.42 -22.84
C VAL A 168 4.70 7.57 -22.31
N PHE A 169 5.50 7.31 -21.27
CA PHE A 169 6.40 8.30 -20.71
C PHE A 169 7.44 8.78 -21.73
N ASN A 170 8.11 7.86 -22.43
CA ASN A 170 9.16 8.19 -23.39
C ASN A 170 8.59 9.00 -24.58
N ALA A 171 7.41 8.61 -25.09
CA ALA A 171 6.74 9.36 -26.14
C ALA A 171 6.44 10.80 -25.73
N PHE A 172 5.90 11.02 -24.52
CA PHE A 172 5.68 12.34 -23.96
C PHE A 172 6.98 13.13 -23.76
N TRP A 173 7.98 12.51 -23.11
CA TRP A 173 9.25 13.14 -22.75
C TRP A 173 10.03 13.65 -23.96
N THR A 174 9.98 12.88 -25.06
CA THR A 174 10.67 13.21 -26.32
C THR A 174 9.89 14.24 -27.13
N ARG A 175 8.56 14.10 -27.19
CA ARG A 175 7.69 14.95 -28.02
C ARG A 175 7.57 16.37 -27.50
N VAL A 176 7.50 16.54 -26.16
CA VAL A 176 7.18 17.84 -25.56
C VAL A 176 8.44 18.52 -25.03
N THR A 177 8.77 19.68 -25.59
CA THR A 177 9.86 20.54 -25.07
C THR A 177 9.42 21.21 -23.77
N PRO A 178 10.25 21.19 -22.70
CA PRO A 178 9.94 21.91 -21.47
C PRO A 178 9.85 23.42 -21.71
N ALA A 179 9.11 24.12 -20.86
CA ALA A 179 9.23 25.59 -20.75
C ALA A 179 10.56 25.95 -20.09
N ASP A 180 11.09 27.10 -20.43
CA ASP A 180 12.23 27.73 -19.75
C ASP A 180 11.89 28.11 -18.31
#